data_b275f9a5e8f7a738f1c9ed67a1b9b621
#
_entry.id   b275f9a5e8f7a738f1c9ed67a1b9b621
#
_cell.length_a   1.000
_cell.length_b   1.000
_cell.length_c   1.000
_cell.angle_alpha   90.00
_cell.angle_beta   90.00
_cell.angle_gamma   90.00
#
_symmetry.space_group_name_H-M   'P 1'
#
loop_
_entity.id
_entity.type
_entity.pdbx_description
1 polymer ?
#
loop_
_entity_poly.entity_id
_entity_poly.type
_entity_poly.pdbx_seq_one_letter_code
_entity_poly.pdbx_strand_id
1 'polypeptide(L)'
;MEVFEAMRLFLFVEGTSFVIGADERLIQYAIKSKYKEVPGNNLDIGKEYLEKVIQYPISIPQLNLAEVNQYLFCLLSEKTITDKKKFNSLLEIISSLQPDQELTLDFIEEKDPSLVEACRYDMSLSRQISSVLAPSINGNPRQCKRFLNMLYMRMEL
;
A
#
# COMPACT_ATOMS: atom_id res chain seq x y z
N MET A 1 8.32 21.86 -4.28
CA MET A 1 9.35 22.60 -3.52
C MET A 1 8.76 23.77 -2.74
N GLU A 2 7.97 24.65 -3.36
CA GLU A 2 7.30 25.77 -2.68
C GLU A 2 6.47 25.34 -1.48
N VAL A 3 5.77 24.19 -1.60
CA VAL A 3 4.99 23.61 -0.49
C VAL A 3 5.88 23.28 0.72
N PHE A 4 7.07 22.70 0.50
CA PHE A 4 8.01 22.40 1.58
C PHE A 4 8.59 23.67 2.23
N GLU A 5 8.83 24.70 1.44
CA GLU A 5 9.28 25.99 1.96
C GLU A 5 8.18 26.68 2.77
N ALA A 6 6.94 26.65 2.26
CA ALA A 6 5.78 27.14 3.01
C ALA A 6 5.57 26.37 4.31
N MET A 7 5.64 25.03 4.26
CA MET A 7 5.49 24.17 5.45
C MET A 7 6.57 24.48 6.50
N ARG A 8 7.81 24.73 6.08
CA ARG A 8 8.90 25.09 6.99
C ARG A 8 8.58 26.33 7.84
N LEU A 9 7.83 27.27 7.30
CA LEU A 9 7.41 28.47 8.05
C LEU A 9 6.42 28.14 9.17
N PHE A 10 5.65 27.04 9.03
CA PHE A 10 4.65 26.60 9.99
C PHE A 10 5.14 25.49 10.94
N LEU A 11 6.28 24.85 10.64
CA LEU A 11 6.82 23.77 11.46
C LEU A 11 7.22 24.19 12.87
N PHE A 12 7.39 25.49 13.11
CA PHE A 12 7.76 26.05 14.40
C PHE A 12 6.59 26.70 15.15
N VAL A 13 5.35 26.55 14.66
CA VAL A 13 4.18 27.07 15.35
C VAL A 13 3.85 26.10 16.50
N GLU A 14 3.88 26.63 17.72
CA GLU A 14 3.59 25.83 18.91
C GLU A 14 2.18 25.22 18.85
N GLY A 15 2.05 23.96 19.26
CA GLY A 15 0.78 23.22 19.25
C GLY A 15 0.37 22.68 17.85
N THR A 16 1.21 22.79 16.83
CA THR A 16 0.93 22.21 15.50
C THR A 16 1.82 21.00 15.20
N SER A 17 1.26 20.02 14.50
CA SER A 17 2.00 18.88 13.94
C SER A 17 1.53 18.59 12.51
N PHE A 18 2.46 18.16 11.67
CA PHE A 18 2.19 17.85 10.27
C PHE A 18 2.53 16.40 9.97
N VAL A 19 1.63 15.71 9.27
CA VAL A 19 1.87 14.39 8.71
C VAL A 19 1.98 14.52 7.20
N ILE A 20 3.15 14.13 6.65
CA ILE A 20 3.47 14.29 5.23
C ILE A 20 3.56 12.90 4.60
N GLY A 21 2.64 12.58 3.68
CA GLY A 21 2.74 11.39 2.84
C GLY A 21 3.50 11.73 1.55
N ALA A 22 4.71 11.18 1.38
CA ALA A 22 5.51 11.48 0.20
C ALA A 22 6.48 10.34 -0.15
N ASP A 23 6.94 10.30 -1.41
CA ASP A 23 8.05 9.44 -1.84
C ASP A 23 9.38 10.18 -1.59
N GLU A 24 10.16 9.68 -0.64
CA GLU A 24 11.43 10.26 -0.25
C GLU A 24 12.37 10.47 -1.44
N ARG A 25 12.42 9.53 -2.39
CA ARG A 25 13.28 9.59 -3.58
C ARG A 25 12.91 10.77 -4.48
N LEU A 26 11.60 11.01 -4.65
CA LEU A 26 11.12 12.13 -5.46
C LEU A 26 11.46 13.46 -4.81
N ILE A 27 11.36 13.54 -3.48
CA ILE A 27 11.71 14.74 -2.74
C ILE A 27 13.22 15.00 -2.85
N GLN A 28 14.05 13.99 -2.60
CA GLN A 28 15.50 14.11 -2.73
C GLN A 28 15.90 14.56 -4.14
N TYR A 29 15.29 13.98 -5.17
CA TYR A 29 15.52 14.39 -6.56
C TYR A 29 15.14 15.87 -6.80
N ALA A 30 13.98 16.29 -6.31
CA ALA A 30 13.52 17.67 -6.46
C ALA A 30 14.45 18.66 -5.72
N ILE A 31 14.96 18.29 -4.55
CA ILE A 31 15.93 19.11 -3.79
C ILE A 31 17.24 19.21 -4.55
N LYS A 32 17.80 18.09 -5.02
CA LYS A 32 19.04 18.06 -5.82
C LYS A 32 18.91 18.90 -7.11
N SER A 33 17.76 18.85 -7.76
CA SER A 33 17.50 19.63 -8.96
C SER A 33 17.45 21.13 -8.72
N LYS A 34 16.97 21.56 -7.54
CA LYS A 34 16.90 22.98 -7.16
C LYS A 34 18.23 23.54 -6.67
N TYR A 35 18.91 22.78 -5.81
CA TYR A 35 20.21 23.14 -5.25
C TYR A 35 21.29 22.44 -6.08
N LYS A 36 21.69 23.07 -7.20
CA LYS A 36 22.79 22.56 -8.04
C LYS A 36 24.01 22.28 -7.15
N GLU A 37 24.59 21.10 -7.33
CA GLU A 37 25.74 20.62 -6.57
C GLU A 37 26.81 21.69 -6.51
N VAL A 38 27.29 21.99 -5.31
CA VAL A 38 28.50 22.76 -5.12
C VAL A 38 29.65 21.84 -5.48
N PRO A 39 30.43 22.12 -6.53
CA PRO A 39 31.54 21.25 -6.93
C PRO A 39 32.51 21.04 -5.76
N GLY A 40 32.78 19.79 -5.42
CA GLY A 40 33.76 19.41 -4.39
C GLY A 40 33.21 18.94 -3.06
N ASN A 41 31.89 18.88 -2.87
CA ASN A 41 31.27 18.38 -1.65
C ASN A 41 30.54 17.04 -1.92
N ASN A 42 30.99 15.94 -1.29
CA ASN A 42 30.30 14.64 -1.33
C ASN A 42 29.02 14.59 -0.46
N LEU A 43 28.45 15.76 -0.11
CA LEU A 43 27.28 15.87 0.73
C LEU A 43 26.00 15.57 -0.08
N ASP A 44 25.20 14.61 0.37
CA ASP A 44 23.87 14.39 -0.17
C ASP A 44 22.88 15.45 0.34
N ILE A 45 22.90 16.61 -0.34
CA ILE A 45 22.08 17.78 0.02
C ILE A 45 20.59 17.39 0.16
N GLY A 46 20.12 16.44 -0.65
CA GLY A 46 18.74 15.95 -0.58
C GLY A 46 18.43 15.28 0.74
N LYS A 47 19.30 14.41 1.19
CA LYS A 47 19.17 13.69 2.45
C LYS A 47 19.30 14.62 3.65
N GLU A 48 20.34 15.43 3.68
CA GLU A 48 20.56 16.40 4.76
C GLU A 48 19.41 17.40 4.93
N TYR A 49 18.84 17.85 3.80
CA TYR A 49 17.68 18.73 3.86
C TYR A 49 16.46 18.05 4.48
N LEU A 50 16.19 16.79 4.09
CA LEU A 50 15.08 16.03 4.65
C LEU A 50 15.27 15.77 6.14
N GLU A 51 16.47 15.41 6.58
CA GLU A 51 16.78 15.19 8.00
C GLU A 51 16.54 16.45 8.86
N LYS A 52 16.71 17.63 8.27
CA LYS A 52 16.42 18.91 8.97
C LYS A 52 14.94 19.26 9.02
N VAL A 53 14.15 18.79 8.05
CA VAL A 53 12.72 19.15 7.95
C VAL A 53 11.82 18.09 8.57
N ILE A 54 12.18 16.82 8.43
CA ILE A 54 11.39 15.68 8.92
C ILE A 54 11.97 15.21 10.25
N GLN A 55 11.22 15.44 11.32
CA GLN A 55 11.63 15.03 12.67
C GLN A 55 11.49 13.52 12.90
N TYR A 56 10.43 12.92 12.34
CA TYR A 56 10.10 11.50 12.50
C TYR A 56 9.81 10.85 11.15
N PRO A 57 10.84 10.34 10.45
CA PRO A 57 10.64 9.61 9.21
C PRO A 57 10.07 8.22 9.52
N ILE A 58 8.87 7.93 9.00
CA ILE A 58 8.23 6.63 9.12
C ILE A 58 8.13 6.02 7.72
N SER A 59 8.82 4.92 7.49
CA SER A 59 8.70 4.17 6.25
C SER A 59 7.54 3.19 6.34
N ILE A 60 6.63 3.22 5.37
CA ILE A 60 5.58 2.22 5.22
C ILE A 60 6.24 0.94 4.69
N PRO A 61 6.17 -0.20 5.41
CA PRO A 61 6.76 -1.44 4.94
C PRO A 61 6.10 -1.93 3.66
N GLN A 62 6.83 -2.69 2.88
CA GLN A 62 6.28 -3.39 1.71
C GLN A 62 5.43 -4.56 2.18
N LEU A 63 4.36 -4.85 1.44
CA LEU A 63 3.52 -6.02 1.72
C LEU A 63 4.32 -7.31 1.49
N ASN A 64 4.23 -8.23 2.44
CA ASN A 64 4.73 -9.59 2.29
C ASN A 64 3.80 -10.44 1.40
N LEU A 65 4.17 -11.70 1.13
CA LEU A 65 3.39 -12.58 0.25
C LEU A 65 1.97 -12.80 0.77
N ALA A 66 1.79 -13.01 2.06
CA ALA A 66 0.48 -13.25 2.67
C ALA A 66 -0.41 -11.99 2.58
N GLU A 67 0.16 -10.82 2.83
CA GLU A 67 -0.53 -9.54 2.72
C GLU A 67 -0.89 -9.22 1.26
N VAL A 68 -0.01 -9.52 0.29
CA VAL A 68 -0.32 -9.40 -1.14
C VAL A 68 -1.47 -10.33 -1.53
N ASN A 69 -1.45 -11.60 -1.06
CA ASN A 69 -2.54 -12.54 -1.29
C ASN A 69 -3.87 -12.02 -0.72
N GLN A 70 -3.87 -11.59 0.53
CA GLN A 70 -5.04 -11.02 1.19
C GLN A 70 -5.58 -9.77 0.47
N TYR A 71 -4.69 -8.87 0.03
CA TYR A 71 -5.06 -7.69 -0.72
C TYR A 71 -5.68 -8.03 -2.08
N LEU A 72 -5.08 -8.97 -2.81
CA LEU A 72 -5.63 -9.47 -4.08
C LEU A 72 -6.98 -10.14 -3.88
N PHE A 73 -7.12 -10.95 -2.83
CA PHE A 73 -8.39 -11.58 -2.47
C PHE A 73 -9.49 -10.53 -2.23
N CYS A 74 -9.21 -9.47 -1.45
CA CYS A 74 -10.16 -8.38 -1.24
C CYS A 74 -10.59 -7.71 -2.56
N LEU A 75 -9.64 -7.45 -3.47
CA LEU A 75 -9.94 -6.80 -4.76
C LEU A 75 -10.75 -7.71 -5.70
N LEU A 76 -10.52 -9.02 -5.66
CA LEU A 76 -11.31 -10.00 -6.42
C LEU A 76 -12.72 -10.09 -5.87
N SER A 77 -12.85 -10.27 -4.55
CA SER A 77 -14.13 -10.42 -3.86
C SER A 77 -15.00 -9.17 -3.94
N GLU A 78 -14.41 -7.96 -4.04
CA GLU A 78 -15.14 -6.72 -4.28
C GLU A 78 -15.96 -6.77 -5.58
N LYS A 79 -15.47 -7.48 -6.60
CA LYS A 79 -16.19 -7.65 -7.88
C LYS A 79 -17.18 -8.81 -7.85
N THR A 80 -16.85 -9.89 -7.17
CA THR A 80 -17.67 -11.11 -7.10
C THR A 80 -18.86 -10.93 -6.17
N ILE A 81 -18.67 -10.29 -5.01
CA ILE A 81 -19.69 -10.05 -4.02
C ILE A 81 -20.37 -8.70 -4.29
N THR A 82 -21.48 -8.73 -5.04
CA THR A 82 -22.24 -7.51 -5.41
C THR A 82 -23.03 -6.92 -4.25
N ASP A 83 -23.37 -7.72 -3.23
CA ASP A 83 -24.03 -7.25 -2.02
C ASP A 83 -23.03 -6.56 -1.09
N LYS A 84 -23.18 -5.23 -0.96
CA LYS A 84 -22.32 -4.40 -0.12
C LYS A 84 -22.31 -4.81 1.36
N LYS A 85 -23.41 -5.34 1.89
CA LYS A 85 -23.47 -5.79 3.29
C LYS A 85 -22.59 -7.03 3.49
N LYS A 86 -22.71 -7.99 2.58
CA LYS A 86 -21.87 -9.19 2.57
C LYS A 86 -20.40 -8.85 2.39
N PHE A 87 -20.09 -7.92 1.49
CA PHE A 87 -18.70 -7.50 1.30
C PHE A 87 -18.14 -6.78 2.54
N ASN A 88 -18.91 -5.90 3.20
CA ASN A 88 -18.49 -5.28 4.45
C ASN A 88 -18.28 -6.31 5.57
N SER A 89 -19.18 -7.31 5.70
CA SER A 89 -18.99 -8.42 6.64
C SER A 89 -17.67 -9.15 6.36
N LEU A 90 -17.34 -9.42 5.10
CA LEU A 90 -16.06 -10.02 4.72
C LEU A 90 -14.87 -9.16 5.15
N LEU A 91 -14.94 -7.83 4.94
CA LEU A 91 -13.87 -6.91 5.36
C LEU A 91 -13.70 -6.88 6.88
N GLU A 92 -14.79 -6.94 7.65
CA GLU A 92 -14.74 -7.04 9.12
C GLU A 92 -14.07 -8.35 9.56
N ILE A 93 -14.41 -9.49 8.93
CA ILE A 93 -13.77 -10.78 9.19
C ILE A 93 -12.26 -10.69 8.92
N ILE A 94 -11.86 -10.14 7.77
CA ILE A 94 -10.45 -9.97 7.40
C ILE A 94 -9.73 -9.05 8.39
N SER A 95 -10.37 -7.97 8.81
CA SER A 95 -9.81 -7.02 9.77
C SER A 95 -9.65 -7.59 11.18
N SER A 96 -10.37 -8.68 11.50
CA SER A 96 -10.25 -9.36 12.78
C SER A 96 -9.09 -10.37 12.86
N LEU A 97 -8.39 -10.60 11.73
CA LEU A 97 -7.21 -11.47 11.71
C LEU A 97 -6.09 -10.92 12.57
N GLN A 98 -5.43 -11.81 13.31
CA GLN A 98 -4.20 -11.47 14.00
C GLN A 98 -3.05 -11.32 13.00
N PRO A 99 -1.99 -10.56 13.32
CA PRO A 99 -0.88 -10.28 12.40
C PRO A 99 -0.19 -11.55 11.83
N ASP A 100 -0.16 -12.63 12.60
CA ASP A 100 0.49 -13.89 12.24
C ASP A 100 -0.50 -14.94 11.69
N GLN A 101 -1.77 -14.59 11.56
CA GLN A 101 -2.81 -15.49 11.11
C GLN A 101 -3.04 -15.40 9.60
N GLU A 102 -3.01 -16.56 8.93
CA GLU A 102 -3.32 -16.62 7.50
C GLU A 102 -4.84 -16.65 7.27
N LEU A 103 -5.31 -15.90 6.27
CA LEU A 103 -6.70 -15.94 5.84
C LEU A 103 -6.99 -17.26 5.12
N THR A 104 -7.92 -18.05 5.68
CA THR A 104 -8.38 -19.34 5.12
C THR A 104 -9.88 -19.34 4.92
N LEU A 105 -10.38 -20.27 4.08
CA LEU A 105 -11.82 -20.47 3.92
C LEU A 105 -12.46 -20.94 5.22
N ASP A 106 -11.77 -21.80 5.98
CA ASP A 106 -12.26 -22.31 7.27
C ASP A 106 -12.46 -21.17 8.27
N PHE A 107 -11.57 -20.17 8.28
CA PHE A 107 -11.73 -18.98 9.12
C PHE A 107 -12.94 -18.14 8.71
N ILE A 108 -13.20 -18.02 7.40
CA ILE A 108 -14.40 -17.33 6.89
C ILE A 108 -15.66 -18.13 7.27
N GLU A 109 -15.63 -19.46 7.12
CA GLU A 109 -16.75 -20.36 7.44
C GLU A 109 -17.14 -20.28 8.91
N GLU A 110 -16.17 -20.23 9.82
CA GLU A 110 -16.41 -20.07 11.25
C GLU A 110 -17.16 -18.79 11.60
N LYS A 111 -16.88 -17.70 10.87
CA LYS A 111 -17.47 -16.37 11.12
C LYS A 111 -18.78 -16.16 10.36
N ASP A 112 -18.81 -16.52 9.09
CA ASP A 112 -19.98 -16.40 8.22
C ASP A 112 -19.99 -17.46 7.12
N PRO A 113 -20.65 -18.62 7.34
CA PRO A 113 -20.75 -19.70 6.36
C PRO A 113 -21.32 -19.27 5.00
N SER A 114 -22.15 -18.22 4.97
CA SER A 114 -22.82 -17.75 3.74
C SER A 114 -21.87 -17.13 2.73
N LEU A 115 -20.66 -16.76 3.16
CA LEU A 115 -19.63 -16.15 2.30
C LEU A 115 -18.71 -17.17 1.63
N VAL A 116 -18.63 -18.40 2.14
CA VAL A 116 -17.64 -19.40 1.74
C VAL A 116 -17.70 -19.68 0.24
N GLU A 117 -18.89 -19.92 -0.29
CA GLU A 117 -19.06 -20.29 -1.69
C GLU A 117 -18.64 -19.14 -2.63
N ALA A 118 -19.01 -17.90 -2.27
CA ALA A 118 -18.61 -16.70 -3.02
C ALA A 118 -17.08 -16.48 -2.96
N CYS A 119 -16.44 -16.81 -1.85
CA CYS A 119 -15.02 -16.57 -1.62
C CYS A 119 -14.10 -17.69 -2.16
N ARG A 120 -14.63 -18.90 -2.41
CA ARG A 120 -13.83 -20.08 -2.77
C ARG A 120 -12.95 -19.89 -4.01
N TYR A 121 -13.55 -19.41 -5.09
CA TYR A 121 -12.83 -19.17 -6.33
C TYR A 121 -11.80 -18.03 -6.18
N ASP A 122 -12.20 -16.94 -5.59
CA ASP A 122 -11.35 -15.76 -5.40
C ASP A 122 -10.15 -16.06 -4.50
N MET A 123 -10.33 -16.89 -3.46
CA MET A 123 -9.25 -17.35 -2.59
C MET A 123 -8.23 -18.19 -3.36
N SER A 124 -8.68 -19.11 -4.20
CA SER A 124 -7.79 -19.91 -5.03
C SER A 124 -7.04 -19.05 -6.04
N LEU A 125 -7.75 -18.15 -6.73
CA LEU A 125 -7.18 -17.27 -7.74
C LEU A 125 -6.16 -16.29 -7.14
N SER A 126 -6.47 -15.68 -6.00
CA SER A 126 -5.56 -14.77 -5.31
C SER A 126 -4.24 -15.44 -4.93
N ARG A 127 -4.28 -16.70 -4.45
CA ARG A 127 -3.08 -17.48 -4.12
C ARG A 127 -2.21 -17.75 -5.33
N GLN A 128 -2.83 -18.11 -6.46
CA GLN A 128 -2.10 -18.34 -7.72
C GLN A 128 -1.44 -17.06 -8.22
N ILE A 129 -2.18 -15.96 -8.24
CA ILE A 129 -1.67 -14.66 -8.70
C ILE A 129 -0.57 -14.15 -7.77
N SER A 130 -0.76 -14.20 -6.45
CA SER A 130 0.19 -13.67 -5.48
C SER A 130 1.54 -14.36 -5.53
N SER A 131 1.57 -15.69 -5.75
CA SER A 131 2.81 -16.46 -5.84
C SER A 131 3.73 -15.98 -6.98
N VAL A 132 3.14 -15.55 -8.10
CA VAL A 132 3.88 -15.03 -9.26
C VAL A 132 4.13 -13.53 -9.16
N LEU A 133 3.16 -12.80 -8.64
CA LEU A 133 3.16 -11.34 -8.65
C LEU A 133 4.01 -10.74 -7.52
N ALA A 134 3.92 -11.27 -6.30
CA ALA A 134 4.58 -10.69 -5.13
C ALA A 134 6.08 -10.47 -5.31
N PRO A 135 6.87 -11.41 -5.86
CA PRO A 135 8.30 -11.21 -6.11
C PRO A 135 8.58 -10.09 -7.13
N SER A 136 7.65 -9.90 -8.09
CA SER A 136 7.85 -8.96 -9.21
C SER A 136 7.50 -7.51 -8.88
N ILE A 137 6.62 -7.29 -7.89
CA ILE A 137 6.09 -5.97 -7.56
C ILE A 137 6.64 -5.39 -6.26
N ASN A 138 7.54 -6.11 -5.58
CA ASN A 138 8.08 -5.72 -4.27
C ASN A 138 6.99 -5.28 -3.28
N GLY A 139 5.88 -6.03 -3.21
CA GLY A 139 4.79 -5.76 -2.29
C GLY A 139 4.05 -4.41 -2.48
N ASN A 140 4.06 -3.84 -3.69
CA ASN A 140 3.43 -2.54 -3.95
C ASN A 140 1.93 -2.70 -4.29
N PRO A 141 0.98 -2.23 -3.44
CA PRO A 141 -0.47 -2.37 -3.66
C PRO A 141 -0.97 -1.73 -4.97
N ARG A 142 -0.36 -0.61 -5.39
CA ARG A 142 -0.70 0.05 -6.66
C ARG A 142 -0.40 -0.86 -7.86
N GLN A 143 0.69 -1.61 -7.81
CA GLN A 143 1.05 -2.57 -8.86
C GLN A 143 0.08 -3.76 -8.89
N CYS A 144 -0.36 -4.27 -7.74
CA CYS A 144 -1.41 -5.29 -7.64
C CYS A 144 -2.67 -4.85 -8.35
N LYS A 145 -3.17 -3.65 -8.03
CA LYS A 145 -4.40 -3.10 -8.64
C LYS A 145 -4.26 -2.88 -10.14
N ARG A 146 -3.12 -2.37 -10.61
CA ARG A 146 -2.85 -2.22 -12.05
C ARG A 146 -2.82 -3.56 -12.78
N PHE A 147 -2.21 -4.57 -12.18
CA PHE A 147 -2.17 -5.91 -12.75
C PHE A 147 -3.59 -6.50 -12.88
N LEU A 148 -4.40 -6.45 -11.83
CA LEU A 148 -5.79 -6.93 -11.88
C LEU A 148 -6.61 -6.18 -12.93
N ASN A 149 -6.48 -4.86 -13.04
CA ASN A 149 -7.18 -4.10 -14.05
C ASN A 149 -6.80 -4.54 -15.47
N MET A 150 -5.51 -4.81 -15.74
CA MET A 150 -5.07 -5.35 -17.02
C MET A 150 -5.59 -6.77 -17.26
N LEU A 151 -5.64 -7.61 -16.23
CA LEU A 151 -6.17 -8.96 -16.32
C LEU A 151 -7.65 -8.93 -16.72
N TYR A 152 -8.46 -8.12 -16.04
CA TYR A 152 -9.88 -7.97 -16.36
C TYR A 152 -10.12 -7.45 -17.78
N MET A 153 -9.39 -6.43 -18.22
CA MET A 153 -9.49 -5.93 -19.61
C MET A 153 -9.19 -7.00 -20.66
N ARG A 154 -8.32 -7.97 -20.34
CA ARG A 154 -8.01 -9.08 -21.27
C ARG A 154 -9.04 -10.22 -21.21
N MET A 155 -9.77 -10.34 -20.10
CA MET A 155 -10.80 -11.37 -19.96
C MET A 155 -12.14 -10.93 -20.59
N GLU A 156 -12.36 -9.61 -20.77
CA GLU A 156 -13.55 -9.04 -21.41
C GLU A 156 -13.40 -8.95 -22.96
N LEU A 157 -12.22 -9.26 -23.51
CA LEU A 157 -11.94 -9.35 -24.94
C LEU A 157 -12.01 -10.80 -25.44
#